data_cd11c53893c306c3b5100ddcbe735f5a
#
_entry.id   cd11c53893c306c3b5100ddcbe735f5a
#
_cell.length_a   1.000
_cell.length_b   1.000
_cell.length_c   1.000
_cell.angle_alpha   90.00
_cell.angle_beta   90.00
_cell.angle_gamma   90.00
#
_symmetry.space_group_name_H-M   'P 1'
#
loop_
_entity.id
_entity.type
_entity.pdbx_description
1 polymer ?
#
loop_
_entity_poly.entity_id
_entity_poly.type
_entity_poly.pdbx_seq_one_letter_code
_entity_poly.pdbx_strand_id
1 'polypeptide(L)'
;MTLCDTGPMVALANGRDAYHMSCVNALKSFSLSGLVTTWPCLAEAMYILGRAGGWRPQEKLWGLVSDGLMQVHVPRQEELDRMRELMRKYSDTPMDFADASLVAASETLEQRRVFTTDSHFYVYPQKQGAAFEVVP
;
A
#
# COMPACT_ATOMS: atom_id res chain seq x y z
N MET A 1 -10.10 -5.16 -6.94
CA MET A 1 -8.75 -5.24 -6.33
C MET A 1 -8.70 -4.46 -5.04
N THR A 2 -7.77 -4.79 -4.18
CA THR A 2 -7.54 -4.09 -2.93
C THR A 2 -6.20 -3.37 -2.99
N LEU A 3 -6.18 -2.09 -2.62
CA LEU A 3 -4.93 -1.33 -2.53
C LEU A 3 -4.10 -1.90 -1.38
N CYS A 4 -2.79 -1.99 -1.57
CA CYS A 4 -1.88 -2.55 -0.57
C CYS A 4 -0.82 -1.52 -0.18
N ASP A 5 -0.81 -1.15 1.09
CA ASP A 5 0.17 -0.25 1.66
C ASP A 5 1.47 -0.99 1.98
N THR A 6 2.49 -0.24 2.34
CA THR A 6 3.84 -0.72 2.71
C THR A 6 3.80 -1.76 3.85
N GLY A 7 3.07 -1.46 4.93
CA GLY A 7 3.05 -2.31 6.13
C GLY A 7 2.67 -3.76 5.86
N PRO A 8 1.54 -4.03 5.19
CA PRO A 8 1.17 -5.39 4.85
C PRO A 8 2.17 -6.10 3.93
N MET A 9 2.80 -5.41 2.99
CA MET A 9 3.84 -6.03 2.16
C MET A 9 5.00 -6.52 3.00
N VAL A 10 5.46 -5.69 3.94
CA VAL A 10 6.52 -6.07 4.88
C VAL A 10 6.07 -7.26 5.74
N ALA A 11 4.86 -7.19 6.27
CA ALA A 11 4.32 -8.23 7.15
C ALA A 11 4.16 -9.57 6.42
N LEU A 12 3.69 -9.56 5.18
CA LEU A 12 3.55 -10.78 4.37
C LEU A 12 4.91 -11.42 4.05
N ALA A 13 5.90 -10.59 3.74
CA ALA A 13 7.22 -11.08 3.33
C ALA A 13 8.14 -11.43 4.51
N ASN A 14 7.89 -10.90 5.70
CA ASN A 14 8.70 -11.14 6.88
C ASN A 14 7.87 -11.87 7.95
N GLY A 15 8.13 -13.15 8.13
CA GLY A 15 7.41 -13.97 9.11
C GLY A 15 7.63 -13.58 10.57
N ARG A 16 8.62 -12.73 10.85
CA ARG A 16 8.90 -12.20 12.19
C ARG A 16 8.19 -10.88 12.48
N ASP A 17 7.52 -10.31 11.48
CA ASP A 17 6.76 -9.07 11.68
C ASP A 17 5.57 -9.33 12.61
N ALA A 18 5.31 -8.37 13.51
CA ALA A 18 4.22 -8.48 14.49
C ALA A 18 2.84 -8.66 13.83
N TYR A 19 2.67 -8.13 12.62
CA TYR A 19 1.40 -8.21 11.88
C TYR A 19 1.36 -9.35 10.88
N HIS A 20 2.38 -10.22 10.84
CA HIS A 20 2.47 -11.28 9.84
C HIS A 20 1.21 -12.13 9.76
N MET A 21 0.78 -12.71 10.89
CA MET A 21 -0.37 -13.61 10.89
C MET A 21 -1.68 -12.90 10.58
N SER A 22 -1.88 -11.69 11.10
CA SER A 22 -3.10 -10.93 10.80
C SER A 22 -3.18 -10.55 9.32
N CYS A 23 -2.04 -10.22 8.70
CA CYS A 23 -1.99 -9.91 7.28
C CYS A 23 -2.18 -11.15 6.40
N VAL A 24 -1.60 -12.30 6.78
CA VAL A 24 -1.82 -13.57 6.08
C VAL A 24 -3.31 -13.94 6.13
N ASN A 25 -3.94 -13.81 7.29
CA ASN A 25 -5.36 -14.14 7.44
C ASN A 25 -6.25 -13.17 6.63
N ALA A 26 -5.95 -11.88 6.66
CA ALA A 26 -6.68 -10.89 5.87
C ALA A 26 -6.56 -11.18 4.37
N LEU A 27 -5.37 -11.53 3.90
CA LEU A 27 -5.13 -11.85 2.50
C LEU A 27 -6.03 -12.98 2.01
N LYS A 28 -6.29 -13.99 2.85
CA LYS A 28 -7.16 -15.10 2.49
C LYS A 28 -8.58 -14.66 2.16
N SER A 29 -9.05 -13.56 2.76
CA SER A 29 -10.42 -13.09 2.59
C SER A 29 -10.64 -12.30 1.29
N PHE A 30 -9.59 -11.75 0.70
CA PHE A 30 -9.71 -10.94 -0.52
C PHE A 30 -8.72 -11.31 -1.64
N SER A 31 -8.07 -12.46 -1.53
CA SER A 31 -7.03 -12.87 -2.47
C SER A 31 -7.51 -13.07 -3.90
N LEU A 32 -8.80 -13.45 -4.10
CA LEU A 32 -9.34 -13.70 -5.44
C LEU A 32 -9.39 -12.44 -6.31
N SER A 33 -9.56 -11.27 -5.71
CA SER A 33 -9.60 -10.00 -6.43
C SER A 33 -8.22 -9.40 -6.68
N GLY A 34 -7.17 -9.94 -6.03
CA GLY A 34 -5.81 -9.45 -6.16
C GLY A 34 -5.52 -8.18 -5.38
N LEU A 35 -4.26 -7.82 -5.35
CA LEU A 35 -3.76 -6.62 -4.70
C LEU A 35 -3.15 -5.69 -5.74
N VAL A 36 -3.19 -4.39 -5.46
CA VAL A 36 -2.48 -3.38 -6.25
C VAL A 36 -1.75 -2.44 -5.29
N THR A 37 -0.49 -2.18 -5.58
CA THR A 37 0.32 -1.24 -4.82
C THR A 37 0.89 -0.16 -5.74
N THR A 38 1.65 0.76 -5.19
CA THR A 38 2.31 1.83 -5.92
C THR A 38 3.82 1.68 -5.84
N TRP A 39 4.55 2.31 -6.76
CA TRP A 39 6.00 2.27 -6.73
C TRP A 39 6.60 2.81 -5.44
N PRO A 40 6.12 3.95 -4.88
CA PRO A 40 6.63 4.41 -3.59
C PRO A 40 6.41 3.42 -2.44
N CYS A 41 5.25 2.78 -2.37
CA CYS A 41 4.97 1.76 -1.35
C CYS A 41 5.89 0.56 -1.51
N LEU A 42 6.07 0.08 -2.75
CA LEU A 42 6.96 -1.04 -3.04
C LEU A 42 8.41 -0.71 -2.68
N ALA A 43 8.88 0.48 -3.05
CA ALA A 43 10.24 0.91 -2.73
C ALA A 43 10.48 0.97 -1.22
N GLU A 44 9.54 1.52 -0.47
CA GLU A 44 9.63 1.58 0.99
C GLU A 44 9.65 0.18 1.60
N ALA A 45 8.77 -0.71 1.14
CA ALA A 45 8.73 -2.08 1.62
C ALA A 45 10.05 -2.82 1.34
N MET A 46 10.59 -2.68 0.13
CA MET A 46 11.89 -3.29 -0.22
C MET A 46 13.01 -2.78 0.67
N TYR A 47 13.03 -1.49 0.96
CA TYR A 47 14.03 -0.90 1.85
C TYR A 47 13.92 -1.48 3.27
N ILE A 48 12.71 -1.52 3.82
CA ILE A 48 12.48 -2.05 5.17
C ILE A 48 12.86 -3.52 5.25
N LEU A 49 12.47 -4.33 4.26
CA LEU A 49 12.79 -5.76 4.22
C LEU A 49 14.29 -6.00 4.08
N GLY A 50 14.97 -5.20 3.27
CA GLY A 50 16.43 -5.30 3.12
C GLY A 50 17.15 -5.04 4.43
N ARG A 51 16.66 -4.09 5.22
CA ARG A 51 17.21 -3.79 6.54
C ARG A 51 16.92 -4.88 7.57
N ALA A 52 15.74 -5.47 7.50
CA ALA A 52 15.28 -6.47 8.48
C ALA A 52 15.90 -7.85 8.26
N GLY A 53 16.07 -8.27 6.99
CA GLY A 53 16.49 -9.63 6.70
C GLY A 53 17.26 -9.80 5.39
N GLY A 54 17.61 -8.73 4.70
CA GLY A 54 18.37 -8.77 3.45
C GLY A 54 17.54 -9.28 2.27
N TRP A 55 18.19 -10.02 1.41
CA TRP A 55 17.61 -10.49 0.13
C TRP A 55 16.44 -11.47 0.31
N ARG A 56 16.46 -12.34 1.32
CA ARG A 56 15.42 -13.37 1.48
C ARG A 56 14.00 -12.81 1.55
N PRO A 57 13.68 -11.86 2.45
CA PRO A 57 12.34 -11.29 2.48
C PRO A 57 12.05 -10.42 1.26
N GLN A 58 13.06 -9.77 0.69
CA GLN A 58 12.87 -9.02 -0.55
C GLN A 58 12.47 -9.93 -1.70
N GLU A 59 13.08 -11.12 -1.80
CA GLU A 59 12.72 -12.12 -2.81
C GLU A 59 11.28 -12.58 -2.66
N LYS A 60 10.80 -12.75 -1.43
CA LYS A 60 9.39 -13.09 -1.20
C LYS A 60 8.45 -12.02 -1.69
N LEU A 61 8.77 -10.76 -1.49
CA LEU A 61 7.97 -9.65 -2.01
C LEU A 61 7.99 -9.63 -3.54
N TRP A 62 9.14 -9.84 -4.15
CA TRP A 62 9.23 -10.00 -5.61
C TRP A 62 8.36 -11.14 -6.12
N GLY A 63 8.28 -12.23 -5.37
CA GLY A 63 7.42 -13.37 -5.71
C GLY A 63 5.94 -12.99 -5.79
N LEU A 64 5.45 -12.17 -4.87
CA LEU A 64 4.06 -11.70 -4.91
C LEU A 64 3.76 -10.92 -6.19
N VAL A 65 4.71 -10.13 -6.66
CA VAL A 65 4.58 -9.37 -7.90
C VAL A 65 4.68 -10.29 -9.13
N SER A 66 5.69 -11.15 -9.19
CA SER A 66 5.93 -12.01 -10.35
C SER A 66 4.87 -13.10 -10.50
N ASP A 67 4.28 -13.56 -9.40
CA ASP A 67 3.20 -14.55 -9.42
C ASP A 67 1.83 -13.95 -9.76
N GLY A 68 1.76 -12.63 -9.91
CA GLY A 68 0.54 -11.94 -10.30
C GLY A 68 -0.44 -11.66 -9.18
N LEU A 69 -0.10 -11.98 -7.93
CA LEU A 69 -0.96 -11.65 -6.78
C LEU A 69 -1.01 -10.15 -6.54
N MET A 70 0.10 -9.47 -6.76
CA MET A 70 0.23 -8.03 -6.57
C MET A 70 0.63 -7.34 -7.86
N GLN A 71 -0.20 -6.39 -8.28
CA GLN A 71 0.11 -5.51 -9.40
C GLN A 71 0.74 -4.23 -8.89
N VAL A 72 1.63 -3.64 -9.68
CA VAL A 72 2.23 -2.34 -9.36
C VAL A 72 1.65 -1.31 -10.31
N HIS A 73 0.90 -0.38 -9.74
CA HIS A 73 0.25 0.68 -10.52
C HIS A 73 1.27 1.70 -11.00
N VAL A 74 1.22 2.02 -12.29
CA VAL A 74 2.06 3.08 -12.89
C VAL A 74 1.24 4.37 -12.92
N PRO A 75 1.70 5.44 -12.24
CA PRO A 75 0.93 6.67 -12.14
C PRO A 75 0.90 7.42 -13.47
N ARG A 76 -0.20 8.12 -13.72
CA ARG A 76 -0.30 9.12 -14.78
C ARG A 76 0.22 10.44 -14.27
N GLN A 77 0.47 11.37 -15.19
CA GLN A 77 0.94 12.71 -14.82
C GLN A 77 -0.03 13.42 -13.86
N GLU A 78 -1.33 13.27 -14.08
CA GLU A 78 -2.36 13.87 -13.23
C GLU A 78 -2.30 13.34 -11.80
N GLU A 79 -1.90 12.09 -11.61
CA GLU A 79 -1.72 11.51 -10.28
C GLU A 79 -0.54 12.15 -9.55
N LEU A 80 0.55 12.45 -10.27
CA LEU A 80 1.70 13.12 -9.68
C LEU A 80 1.32 14.53 -9.18
N ASP A 81 0.55 15.25 -9.97
CA ASP A 81 0.04 16.57 -9.58
C ASP A 81 -0.87 16.46 -8.36
N ARG A 82 -1.72 15.43 -8.33
CA ARG A 82 -2.60 15.15 -7.20
C ARG A 82 -1.82 14.80 -5.93
N MET A 83 -0.75 14.01 -6.06
CA MET A 83 0.12 13.66 -4.94
C MET A 83 0.75 14.90 -4.31
N ARG A 84 1.25 15.81 -5.14
CA ARG A 84 1.81 17.08 -4.67
C ARG A 84 0.77 17.90 -3.91
N GLU A 85 -0.45 17.99 -4.45
CA GLU A 85 -1.56 18.70 -3.81
C GLU A 85 -1.91 18.08 -2.45
N LEU A 86 -1.98 16.74 -2.38
CA LEU A 86 -2.27 16.02 -1.14
C LEU A 86 -1.20 16.25 -0.08
N MET A 87 0.06 16.17 -0.45
CA MET A 87 1.17 16.37 0.50
C MET A 87 1.17 17.83 1.02
N ARG A 88 0.82 18.78 0.18
CA ARG A 88 0.68 20.17 0.62
C ARG A 88 -0.48 20.34 1.58
N LYS A 89 -1.65 19.79 1.24
CA LYS A 89 -2.87 19.86 2.06
C LYS A 89 -2.67 19.24 3.44
N TYR A 90 -1.98 18.10 3.48
CA TYR A 90 -1.75 17.33 4.72
C TYR A 90 -0.33 17.53 5.27
N SER A 91 0.28 18.69 5.02
CA SER A 91 1.65 18.97 5.46
C SER A 91 1.82 18.94 6.98
N ASP A 92 0.75 19.22 7.73
CA ASP A 92 0.74 19.13 9.20
C ASP A 92 0.24 17.77 9.72
N THR A 93 -0.08 16.87 8.82
CA THR A 93 -0.51 15.49 9.10
C THR A 93 0.56 14.58 8.53
N PRO A 94 0.81 13.40 9.13
CA PRO A 94 1.92 12.57 8.67
C PRO A 94 1.62 11.83 7.36
N MET A 95 1.25 12.55 6.31
CA MET A 95 1.11 12.01 4.97
C MET A 95 2.47 12.10 4.28
N ASP A 96 3.09 10.94 4.02
CA ASP A 96 4.33 10.86 3.27
C ASP A 96 4.06 10.61 1.79
N PHE A 97 5.14 10.46 1.01
CA PHE A 97 5.06 10.22 -0.42
C PHE A 97 4.33 8.92 -0.75
N ALA A 98 4.59 7.86 0.01
CA ALA A 98 3.93 6.57 -0.20
C ALA A 98 2.41 6.68 0.06
N ASP A 99 2.01 7.36 1.15
CA ASP A 99 0.59 7.61 1.45
C ASP A 99 -0.09 8.38 0.32
N ALA A 100 0.55 9.47 -0.13
CA ALA A 100 0.00 10.30 -1.21
C ALA A 100 -0.16 9.49 -2.50
N SER A 101 0.81 8.63 -2.82
CA SER A 101 0.74 7.78 -4.01
C SER A 101 -0.45 6.82 -3.95
N LEU A 102 -0.71 6.27 -2.77
CA LEU A 102 -1.80 5.31 -2.59
C LEU A 102 -3.17 5.99 -2.67
N VAL A 103 -3.31 7.17 -2.07
CA VAL A 103 -4.54 7.96 -2.19
C VAL A 103 -4.82 8.34 -3.65
N ALA A 104 -3.81 8.84 -4.36
CA ALA A 104 -3.97 9.20 -5.77
C ALA A 104 -4.34 7.99 -6.63
N ALA A 105 -3.69 6.85 -6.41
CA ALA A 105 -4.02 5.60 -7.12
C ALA A 105 -5.45 5.15 -6.82
N SER A 106 -5.90 5.30 -5.57
CA SER A 106 -7.26 4.94 -5.19
C SER A 106 -8.31 5.72 -5.97
N GLU A 107 -8.04 6.99 -6.23
CA GLU A 107 -8.93 7.86 -7.01
C GLU A 107 -8.94 7.45 -8.48
N THR A 108 -7.79 7.20 -9.07
CA THR A 108 -7.66 6.78 -10.47
C THR A 108 -8.30 5.41 -10.70
N LEU A 109 -8.08 4.47 -9.80
CA LEU A 109 -8.57 3.09 -9.92
C LEU A 109 -9.98 2.91 -9.39
N GLU A 110 -10.56 3.94 -8.78
CA GLU A 110 -11.88 3.89 -8.15
C GLU A 110 -11.98 2.75 -7.13
N GLN A 111 -10.92 2.60 -6.31
CA GLN A 111 -10.83 1.61 -5.25
C GLN A 111 -10.75 2.32 -3.90
N ARG A 112 -11.59 1.90 -2.96
CA ARG A 112 -11.61 2.49 -1.62
C ARG A 112 -11.11 1.54 -0.55
N ARG A 113 -11.01 0.24 -0.86
CA ARG A 113 -10.49 -0.73 0.09
C ARG A 113 -8.97 -0.65 0.10
N VAL A 114 -8.41 -0.43 1.28
CA VAL A 114 -6.97 -0.36 1.48
C VAL A 114 -6.54 -1.37 2.55
N PHE A 115 -5.59 -2.20 2.20
CA PHE A 115 -4.94 -3.15 3.10
C PHE A 115 -3.76 -2.42 3.73
N THR A 116 -3.90 -2.05 4.98
CA THR A 116 -2.89 -1.28 5.71
C THR A 116 -2.91 -1.62 7.20
N THR A 117 -1.78 -1.42 7.85
CA THR A 117 -1.64 -1.43 9.31
C THR A 117 -1.54 -0.02 9.87
N ASP A 118 -1.69 1.00 9.02
CA ASP A 118 -1.56 2.40 9.37
C ASP A 118 -2.94 3.03 9.59
N SER A 119 -3.20 3.50 10.81
CA SER A 119 -4.47 4.15 11.18
C SER A 119 -4.69 5.49 10.46
N HIS A 120 -3.68 6.08 9.85
CA HIS A 120 -3.83 7.36 9.16
C HIS A 120 -4.82 7.31 8.00
N PHE A 121 -5.03 6.13 7.38
CA PHE A 121 -5.99 5.97 6.30
C PHE A 121 -7.44 6.19 6.73
N TYR A 122 -7.73 6.21 8.02
CA TYR A 122 -9.06 6.60 8.50
C TYR A 122 -9.32 8.10 8.36
N VAL A 123 -8.28 8.92 8.25
CA VAL A 123 -8.40 10.39 8.16
C VAL A 123 -8.16 10.94 6.75
N TYR A 124 -7.74 10.13 5.79
CA TYR A 124 -7.51 10.57 4.41
C TYR A 124 -8.74 10.30 3.55
N PRO A 125 -9.54 11.33 3.21
CA PRO A 125 -10.64 11.13 2.28
C PRO A 125 -10.14 11.13 0.83
N GLN A 126 -10.83 10.39 -0.03
CA GLN A 126 -10.66 10.54 -1.47
C GLN A 126 -11.17 11.91 -1.94
N LYS A 127 -10.86 12.26 -3.20
CA LYS A 127 -11.20 13.56 -3.80
C LYS A 127 -12.68 13.93 -3.64
N GLN A 128 -13.58 12.95 -3.67
CA GLN A 128 -15.03 13.14 -3.55
C GLN A 128 -15.52 13.03 -2.10
N GLY A 129 -14.61 13.02 -1.14
CA GLY A 129 -14.93 12.93 0.28
C GLY A 129 -15.30 11.53 0.76
N ALA A 130 -15.18 10.50 -0.07
CA ALA A 130 -15.45 9.12 0.32
C ALA A 130 -14.37 8.60 1.26
N ALA A 131 -14.78 7.91 2.32
CA ALA A 131 -13.86 7.29 3.26
C ALA A 131 -13.24 6.02 2.68
N PHE A 132 -12.01 5.71 3.12
CA PHE A 132 -11.41 4.42 2.83
C PHE A 132 -12.05 3.30 3.65
N GLU A 133 -12.16 2.14 3.03
CA GLU A 133 -12.46 0.90 3.73
C GLU A 133 -11.13 0.26 4.13
N VAL A 134 -10.77 0.38 5.40
CA VAL A 134 -9.48 -0.10 5.92
C VAL A 134 -9.59 -1.57 6.32
N VAL A 135 -8.68 -2.41 5.83
CA VAL A 135 -8.55 -3.81 6.20
C VAL A 135 -7.12 -4.09 6.65
N PRO A 136 -6.80 -4.99 7.54
CA PRO A 136 -7.70 -5.95 8.18
C PRO A 136 -8.77 -5.36 9.04
#